data_9761e5d72c3819297cc495b794c67bc0
#
_entry.id   9761e5d72c3819297cc495b794c67bc0
#
_cell.length_a   1.000
_cell.length_b   1.000
_cell.length_c   1.000
_cell.angle_alpha   90.00
_cell.angle_beta   90.00
_cell.angle_gamma   90.00
#
_symmetry.space_group_name_H-M   'P 1'
#
loop_
_entity.id
_entity.type
_entity.pdbx_description
1 polymer ?
#
loop_
_entity_poly.entity_id
_entity_poly.type
_entity_poly.pdbx_seq_one_letter_code
_entity_poly.pdbx_strand_id
1 'polypeptide(L)'
;MAEEYIIVNPSDDKSIDVIFRILRKCGYNLAKKGLFHWIPSYSRRAIKKDCETKTVVLVHDDEVKEYTSTFQMYVNKEGNLYVRKIATLPQFEGRGIGGRNLRFMEDFARQNGCKKICLDVYIRSKGAIGFYRHHGFVEIGEKRSIRFKELIMEKRLI
;
A
#
# COMPACT_ATOMS: atom_id res chain seq x y z
N MET A 1 1.07 -12.43 -17.17
CA MET A 1 1.51 -11.80 -15.94
C MET A 1 1.37 -12.75 -14.79
N ALA A 2 2.34 -12.76 -13.93
CA ALA A 2 2.48 -13.79 -12.93
C ALA A 2 1.78 -13.48 -11.60
N GLU A 3 1.28 -12.27 -11.39
CA GLU A 3 0.67 -11.91 -10.11
C GLU A 3 -0.78 -12.34 -10.00
N GLU A 4 -1.12 -12.89 -8.85
CA GLU A 4 -2.49 -13.09 -8.39
C GLU A 4 -2.80 -12.07 -7.31
N TYR A 5 -3.87 -11.32 -7.48
CA TYR A 5 -4.32 -10.29 -6.51
C TYR A 5 -5.47 -10.89 -5.69
N ILE A 6 -5.20 -11.13 -4.41
CA ILE A 6 -6.14 -11.78 -3.51
C ILE A 6 -6.80 -10.72 -2.64
N ILE A 7 -8.13 -10.57 -2.77
CA ILE A 7 -8.90 -9.72 -1.86
C ILE A 7 -9.16 -10.53 -0.61
N VAL A 8 -8.64 -10.05 0.52
CA VAL A 8 -8.58 -10.83 1.76
C VAL A 8 -9.86 -10.66 2.57
N ASN A 9 -10.50 -11.79 2.87
CA ASN A 9 -11.67 -11.85 3.73
C ASN A 9 -11.23 -11.73 5.20
N PRO A 10 -12.00 -11.03 6.06
CA PRO A 10 -11.66 -10.93 7.49
C PRO A 10 -11.52 -12.27 8.22
N SER A 11 -12.12 -13.34 7.70
CA SER A 11 -12.01 -14.68 8.29
C SER A 11 -10.80 -15.48 7.79
N ASP A 12 -10.05 -14.94 6.84
CA ASP A 12 -8.87 -15.59 6.27
C ASP A 12 -7.63 -15.32 7.11
N ASP A 13 -7.51 -16.01 8.23
CA ASP A 13 -6.43 -15.82 9.20
C ASP A 13 -5.06 -16.12 8.59
N LYS A 14 -4.98 -17.04 7.64
CA LYS A 14 -3.71 -17.39 6.99
C LYS A 14 -3.18 -16.23 6.16
N SER A 15 -4.02 -15.63 5.33
CA SER A 15 -3.62 -14.46 4.53
C SER A 15 -3.31 -13.25 5.41
N ILE A 16 -4.07 -13.05 6.48
CA ILE A 16 -3.81 -11.98 7.45
C ILE A 16 -2.44 -12.17 8.10
N ASP A 17 -2.06 -13.40 8.45
CA ASP A 17 -0.74 -13.69 9.01
C ASP A 17 0.38 -13.38 8.01
N VAL A 18 0.19 -13.70 6.74
CA VAL A 18 1.15 -13.37 5.70
C VAL A 18 1.31 -11.86 5.57
N ILE A 19 0.21 -11.11 5.54
CA ILE A 19 0.24 -9.64 5.48
C ILE A 19 0.97 -9.08 6.70
N PHE A 20 0.68 -9.61 7.89
CA PHE A 20 1.35 -9.19 9.12
C PHE A 20 2.87 -9.32 8.99
N ARG A 21 3.34 -10.45 8.46
CA ARG A 21 4.78 -10.69 8.28
C ARG A 21 5.38 -9.75 7.24
N ILE A 22 4.69 -9.48 6.15
CA ILE A 22 5.15 -8.53 5.13
C ILE A 22 5.31 -7.13 5.73
N LEU A 23 4.28 -6.63 6.41
CA LEU A 23 4.30 -5.30 6.99
C LEU A 23 5.38 -5.17 8.06
N ARG A 24 5.55 -6.20 8.91
CA ARG A 24 6.59 -6.20 9.94
C ARG A 24 7.99 -6.17 9.33
N LYS A 25 8.23 -6.99 8.32
CA LYS A 25 9.55 -7.05 7.67
C LYS A 25 9.86 -5.75 6.96
N CYS A 26 8.88 -5.16 6.28
CA CYS A 26 9.04 -3.86 5.63
C CYS A 26 9.29 -2.76 6.65
N GLY A 27 8.58 -2.78 7.79
CA GLY A 27 8.79 -1.82 8.86
C GLY A 27 10.21 -1.88 9.44
N TYR A 28 10.73 -3.08 9.69
CA TYR A 28 12.10 -3.25 10.16
C TYR A 28 13.12 -2.80 9.10
N ASN A 29 12.87 -3.09 7.83
CA ASN A 29 13.75 -2.65 6.75
C ASN A 29 13.80 -1.13 6.66
N LEU A 30 12.67 -0.45 6.82
CA LEU A 30 12.62 1.00 6.88
C LEU A 30 13.36 1.55 8.10
N ALA A 31 13.20 0.91 9.27
CA ALA A 31 13.87 1.31 10.50
C ALA A 31 15.39 1.26 10.37
N LYS A 32 15.93 0.30 9.63
CA LYS A 32 17.36 0.23 9.33
C LYS A 32 17.87 1.44 8.56
N LYS A 33 16.98 2.12 7.84
CA LYS A 33 17.28 3.34 7.08
C LYS A 33 16.95 4.61 7.87
N GLY A 34 16.61 4.49 9.16
CA GLY A 34 16.23 5.60 10.00
C GLY A 34 14.78 6.06 9.86
N LEU A 35 13.94 5.24 9.24
CA LEU A 35 12.53 5.55 9.02
C LEU A 35 11.67 4.69 9.94
N PHE A 36 11.14 5.28 11.01
CA PHE A 36 10.47 4.56 12.10
C PHE A 36 8.95 4.69 12.09
N HIS A 37 8.37 5.19 11.01
CA HIS A 37 6.93 5.47 10.97
C HIS A 37 6.06 4.19 10.96
N TRP A 38 6.63 3.02 10.70
CA TRP A 38 5.94 1.73 10.78
C TRP A 38 6.35 0.91 12.01
N ILE A 39 6.97 1.53 12.99
CA ILE A 39 7.29 0.92 14.27
C ILE A 39 6.44 1.59 15.35
N PRO A 40 5.71 0.84 16.20
CA PRO A 40 5.55 -0.61 16.17
C PRO A 40 4.73 -1.07 14.96
N SER A 41 4.93 -2.34 14.59
CA SER A 41 4.25 -2.94 13.44
C SER A 41 2.74 -3.04 13.67
N TYR A 42 1.99 -3.05 12.57
CA TYR A 42 0.55 -3.28 12.62
C TYR A 42 0.27 -4.69 13.13
N SER A 43 -0.68 -4.83 14.07
CA SER A 43 -1.05 -6.12 14.63
C SER A 43 -1.95 -6.92 13.67
N ARG A 44 -2.03 -8.23 13.86
CA ARG A 44 -2.98 -9.08 13.12
C ARG A 44 -4.42 -8.60 13.33
N ARG A 45 -4.74 -8.20 14.54
CA ARG A 45 -6.08 -7.68 14.87
C ARG A 45 -6.40 -6.41 14.08
N ALA A 46 -5.44 -5.50 13.95
CA ALA A 46 -5.61 -4.28 13.16
C ALA A 46 -5.82 -4.60 11.69
N ILE A 47 -5.07 -5.55 11.15
CA ILE A 47 -5.20 -5.97 9.75
C ILE A 47 -6.56 -6.62 9.51
N LYS A 48 -7.01 -7.46 10.42
CA LYS A 48 -8.35 -8.08 10.34
C LYS A 48 -9.44 -7.02 10.31
N LYS A 49 -9.32 -6.00 11.15
CA LYS A 49 -10.26 -4.87 11.16
C LYS A 49 -10.23 -4.11 9.85
N ASP A 50 -9.05 -3.92 9.27
CA ASP A 50 -8.92 -3.31 7.94
C ASP A 50 -9.66 -4.11 6.88
N CYS A 51 -9.61 -5.45 6.95
CA CYS A 51 -10.35 -6.31 6.02
C CYS A 51 -11.86 -6.15 6.15
N GLU A 52 -12.35 -5.76 7.31
CA GLU A 52 -13.79 -5.52 7.55
C GLU A 52 -14.27 -4.20 6.94
N THR A 53 -13.39 -3.21 6.84
CA THR A 53 -13.77 -1.84 6.47
C THR A 53 -13.18 -1.36 5.15
N LYS A 54 -12.18 -2.06 4.61
CA LYS A 54 -11.45 -1.67 3.39
C LYS A 54 -11.23 -2.88 2.51
N THR A 55 -10.79 -2.63 1.28
CA THR A 55 -10.33 -3.69 0.39
C THR A 55 -8.84 -3.91 0.65
N VAL A 56 -8.53 -5.02 1.28
CA VAL A 56 -7.14 -5.42 1.59
C VAL A 56 -6.71 -6.46 0.57
N VAL A 57 -5.58 -6.21 -0.09
CA VAL A 57 -5.08 -7.05 -1.18
C VAL A 57 -3.73 -7.65 -0.79
N LEU A 58 -3.62 -8.96 -0.97
CA LEU A 58 -2.37 -9.70 -0.85
C LEU A 58 -1.97 -10.19 -2.23
N VAL A 59 -0.73 -9.95 -2.62
CA VAL A 59 -0.24 -10.27 -3.96
C VAL A 59 0.67 -11.48 -3.92
N HIS A 60 0.33 -12.50 -4.72
CA HIS A 60 1.12 -13.71 -4.89
C HIS A 60 1.71 -13.73 -6.29
N ASP A 61 2.99 -14.03 -6.39
CA ASP A 61 3.66 -14.21 -7.69
C ASP A 61 3.70 -15.71 -8.01
N ASP A 62 2.99 -16.09 -9.06
CA ASP A 62 2.84 -17.52 -9.44
C ASP A 62 4.10 -18.10 -10.06
N GLU A 63 5.01 -17.28 -10.58
CA GLU A 63 6.28 -17.77 -11.16
C GLU A 63 7.27 -18.13 -10.05
N VAL A 64 7.46 -17.24 -9.06
CA VAL A 64 8.36 -17.54 -7.93
C VAL A 64 7.64 -18.26 -6.80
N LYS A 65 6.30 -18.39 -6.89
CA LYS A 65 5.44 -19.09 -5.92
C LYS A 65 5.57 -18.51 -4.50
N GLU A 66 5.61 -17.19 -4.39
CA GLU A 66 5.72 -16.50 -3.11
C GLU A 66 4.80 -15.27 -3.06
N TYR A 67 4.40 -14.91 -1.86
CA TYR A 67 3.72 -13.65 -1.61
C TYR A 67 4.75 -12.53 -1.60
N THR A 68 4.50 -11.48 -2.36
CA THR A 68 5.49 -10.42 -2.60
C THR A 68 5.15 -9.09 -1.97
N SER A 69 3.85 -8.79 -1.85
CA SER A 69 3.43 -7.44 -1.51
C SER A 69 2.00 -7.40 -1.01
N THR A 70 1.61 -6.25 -0.45
CA THR A 70 0.25 -6.00 0.02
C THR A 70 -0.07 -4.52 -0.09
N PHE A 71 -1.33 -4.19 -0.19
CA PHE A 71 -1.83 -2.82 -0.12
C PHE A 71 -3.31 -2.82 0.27
N GLN A 72 -3.81 -1.65 0.65
CA GLN A 72 -5.21 -1.48 1.05
C GLN A 72 -5.83 -0.32 0.27
N MET A 73 -7.12 -0.42 -0.01
CA MET A 73 -7.86 0.59 -0.76
C MET A 73 -9.22 0.84 -0.14
N TYR A 74 -9.69 2.08 -0.22
CA TYR A 74 -11.09 2.42 0.08
C TYR A 74 -11.49 3.68 -0.68
N VAL A 75 -12.78 3.81 -0.96
CA VAL A 75 -13.32 5.02 -1.59
C VAL A 75 -13.69 5.99 -0.47
N ASN A 76 -13.11 7.19 -0.49
CA ASN A 76 -13.36 8.19 0.55
C ASN A 76 -14.67 8.98 0.27
N LYS A 77 -14.99 9.93 1.15
CA LYS A 77 -16.23 10.72 1.06
C LYS A 77 -16.32 11.55 -0.22
N GLU A 78 -15.17 11.98 -0.75
CA GLU A 78 -15.11 12.76 -1.99
C GLU A 78 -15.21 11.89 -3.25
N GLY A 79 -15.32 10.58 -3.09
CA GLY A 79 -15.38 9.65 -4.21
C GLY A 79 -14.04 9.35 -4.85
N ASN A 80 -12.95 9.57 -4.14
CA ASN A 80 -11.60 9.25 -4.59
C ASN A 80 -11.14 7.93 -3.99
N LEU A 81 -10.30 7.20 -4.71
CA LEU A 81 -9.68 6.00 -4.16
C LEU A 81 -8.50 6.40 -3.27
N TYR A 82 -8.57 6.02 -2.02
CA TYR A 82 -7.45 6.19 -1.09
C TYR A 82 -6.72 4.86 -0.95
N VAL A 83 -5.39 4.89 -1.08
CA VAL A 83 -4.56 3.70 -0.95
C VAL A 83 -3.61 3.88 0.22
N ARG A 84 -3.33 2.79 0.95
CA ARG A 84 -2.55 2.84 2.18
C ARG A 84 -1.86 1.51 2.45
N LYS A 85 -0.91 1.54 3.39
CA LYS A 85 -0.16 0.34 3.84
C LYS A 85 0.38 -0.45 2.64
N ILE A 86 0.98 0.29 1.70
CA ILE A 86 1.57 -0.28 0.50
C ILE A 86 2.96 -0.79 0.86
N ALA A 87 3.19 -2.08 0.66
CA ALA A 87 4.46 -2.71 1.03
C ALA A 87 4.86 -3.79 0.04
N THR A 88 6.10 -3.76 -0.39
CA THR A 88 6.73 -4.83 -1.17
C THR A 88 7.90 -5.36 -0.34
N LEU A 89 7.98 -6.69 -0.20
CA LEU A 89 9.09 -7.30 0.52
C LEU A 89 10.42 -6.87 -0.10
N PRO A 90 11.44 -6.57 0.73
CA PRO A 90 12.72 -6.04 0.24
C PRO A 90 13.38 -6.91 -0.83
N GLN A 91 13.29 -8.24 -0.71
CA GLN A 91 13.88 -9.16 -1.68
C GLN A 91 13.22 -9.11 -3.06
N PHE A 92 12.05 -8.51 -3.18
CA PHE A 92 11.33 -8.37 -4.45
C PHE A 92 11.33 -6.95 -5.00
N GLU A 93 12.03 -6.03 -4.36
CA GLU A 93 12.15 -4.66 -4.87
C GLU A 93 12.93 -4.64 -6.19
N GLY A 94 12.65 -3.63 -7.03
CA GLY A 94 13.33 -3.47 -8.31
C GLY A 94 12.86 -4.40 -9.42
N ARG A 95 11.75 -5.09 -9.22
CA ARG A 95 11.19 -6.03 -10.21
C ARG A 95 9.90 -5.53 -10.87
N GLY A 96 9.55 -4.27 -10.67
CA GLY A 96 8.35 -3.68 -11.25
C GLY A 96 7.05 -4.00 -10.54
N ILE A 97 7.10 -4.68 -9.39
CA ILE A 97 5.90 -5.09 -8.65
C ILE A 97 5.09 -3.86 -8.21
N GLY A 98 5.75 -2.83 -7.68
CA GLY A 98 5.07 -1.61 -7.26
C GLY A 98 4.31 -0.94 -8.39
N GLY A 99 4.90 -0.86 -9.58
CA GLY A 99 4.24 -0.29 -10.76
C GLY A 99 3.04 -1.12 -11.20
N ARG A 100 3.16 -2.46 -11.17
CA ARG A 100 2.04 -3.33 -11.53
C ARG A 100 0.91 -3.23 -10.50
N ASN A 101 1.25 -3.12 -9.21
CA ASN A 101 0.25 -2.92 -8.17
C ASN A 101 -0.48 -1.58 -8.35
N LEU A 102 0.23 -0.51 -8.73
CA LEU A 102 -0.41 0.77 -9.03
C LEU A 102 -1.38 0.66 -10.19
N ARG A 103 -1.04 -0.11 -11.23
CA ARG A 103 -1.99 -0.34 -12.34
C ARG A 103 -3.24 -1.06 -11.89
N PHE A 104 -3.11 -2.05 -11.02
CA PHE A 104 -4.26 -2.70 -10.42
C PHE A 104 -5.15 -1.71 -9.65
N MET A 105 -4.52 -0.82 -8.87
CA MET A 105 -5.24 0.22 -8.12
C MET A 105 -5.96 1.19 -9.06
N GLU A 106 -5.32 1.58 -10.18
CA GLU A 106 -5.94 2.46 -11.17
C GLU A 106 -7.15 1.81 -11.82
N ASP A 107 -7.05 0.54 -12.19
CA ASP A 107 -8.17 -0.21 -12.75
C ASP A 107 -9.31 -0.34 -11.74
N PHE A 108 -8.98 -0.62 -10.49
CA PHE A 108 -9.96 -0.70 -9.40
C PHE A 108 -10.65 0.66 -9.20
N ALA A 109 -9.88 1.75 -9.24
CA ALA A 109 -10.44 3.10 -9.12
C ALA A 109 -11.43 3.39 -10.24
N ARG A 110 -11.08 3.07 -11.49
CA ARG A 110 -11.97 3.29 -12.64
C ARG A 110 -13.24 2.45 -12.54
N GLN A 111 -13.11 1.19 -12.11
CA GLN A 111 -14.26 0.30 -11.92
C GLN A 111 -15.24 0.82 -10.86
N ASN A 112 -14.73 1.59 -9.91
CA ASN A 112 -15.53 2.18 -8.83
C ASN A 112 -15.92 3.63 -9.08
N GLY A 113 -15.72 4.13 -10.30
CA GLY A 113 -16.10 5.49 -10.66
C GLY A 113 -15.22 6.58 -10.07
N CYS A 114 -14.05 6.23 -9.55
CA CYS A 114 -13.12 7.20 -8.98
C CYS A 114 -12.29 7.85 -10.07
N LYS A 115 -12.09 9.16 -9.97
CA LYS A 115 -11.30 9.93 -10.94
C LYS A 115 -9.88 10.21 -10.47
N LYS A 116 -9.58 9.90 -9.21
CA LYS A 116 -8.27 10.14 -8.60
C LYS A 116 -7.91 9.01 -7.66
N ILE A 117 -6.60 8.79 -7.54
CA ILE A 117 -6.02 7.98 -6.46
C ILE A 117 -5.26 8.93 -5.55
N CYS A 118 -5.49 8.79 -4.25
CA CYS A 118 -4.85 9.61 -3.21
C CYS A 118 -4.09 8.71 -2.24
N LEU A 119 -2.99 9.23 -1.71
CA LEU A 119 -2.23 8.55 -0.65
C LEU A 119 -1.53 9.56 0.24
N ASP A 120 -1.15 9.10 1.42
CA ASP A 120 -0.31 9.84 2.34
C ASP A 120 1.04 9.13 2.41
N VAL A 121 2.13 9.88 2.36
CA VAL A 121 3.47 9.33 2.43
C VAL A 121 4.30 10.09 3.45
N TYR A 122 5.04 9.35 4.29
CA TYR A 122 5.92 9.96 5.28
C TYR A 122 6.90 10.90 4.59
N ILE A 123 6.96 12.16 5.08
CA ILE A 123 7.74 13.22 4.40
C ILE A 123 9.22 12.90 4.27
N ARG A 124 9.76 12.05 5.15
CA ARG A 124 11.16 11.64 5.12
C ARG A 124 11.42 10.43 4.21
N SER A 125 10.39 9.79 3.71
CA SER A 125 10.51 8.62 2.81
C SER A 125 10.76 9.08 1.38
N LYS A 126 11.95 9.59 1.13
CA LYS A 126 12.30 10.17 -0.18
C LYS A 126 12.21 9.17 -1.32
N GLY A 127 12.56 7.91 -1.06
CA GLY A 127 12.44 6.84 -2.06
C GLY A 127 11.00 6.59 -2.48
N ALA A 128 10.09 6.52 -1.51
CA ALA A 128 8.67 6.33 -1.78
C ALA A 128 8.08 7.55 -2.53
N ILE A 129 8.42 8.75 -2.09
CA ILE A 129 7.95 9.99 -2.73
C ILE A 129 8.41 10.02 -4.20
N GLY A 130 9.68 9.71 -4.45
CA GLY A 130 10.23 9.66 -5.81
C GLY A 130 9.54 8.60 -6.67
N PHE A 131 9.24 7.44 -6.09
CA PHE A 131 8.51 6.39 -6.78
C PHE A 131 7.11 6.87 -7.22
N TYR A 132 6.37 7.49 -6.31
CA TYR A 132 5.03 7.98 -6.64
C TYR A 132 5.06 9.11 -7.66
N ARG A 133 6.02 10.04 -7.54
CA ARG A 133 6.20 11.10 -8.55
C ARG A 133 6.49 10.51 -9.93
N HIS A 134 7.35 9.51 -9.98
CA HIS A 134 7.68 8.82 -11.23
C HIS A 134 6.44 8.21 -11.89
N HIS A 135 5.49 7.75 -11.09
CA HIS A 135 4.24 7.16 -11.57
C HIS A 135 3.09 8.15 -11.73
N GLY A 136 3.37 9.46 -11.73
CA GLY A 136 2.39 10.47 -12.06
C GLY A 136 1.65 11.09 -10.88
N PHE A 137 2.04 10.79 -9.64
CA PHE A 137 1.46 11.43 -8.47
C PHE A 137 2.09 12.80 -8.25
N VAL A 138 1.28 13.76 -7.79
CA VAL A 138 1.72 15.12 -7.45
C VAL A 138 1.36 15.42 -6.00
N GLU A 139 2.17 16.25 -5.37
CA GLU A 139 1.91 16.70 -4.00
C GLU A 139 0.78 17.73 -4.01
N ILE A 140 -0.18 17.58 -3.12
CA ILE A 140 -1.32 18.51 -2.99
C ILE A 140 -1.41 19.12 -1.60
N GLY A 141 -0.63 18.65 -0.64
CA GLY A 141 -0.65 19.20 0.70
C GLY A 141 0.18 18.39 1.67
N GLU A 142 0.09 18.76 2.92
CA GLU A 142 0.73 18.07 4.02
C GLU A 142 -0.29 17.85 5.13
N LYS A 143 -0.09 16.81 5.93
CA LYS A 143 -0.83 16.62 7.16
C LYS A 143 0.11 16.16 8.27
N ARG A 144 -0.28 16.44 9.50
CA ARG A 144 0.50 16.05 10.67
C ARG A 144 -0.30 15.03 11.47
N SER A 145 0.27 13.83 11.63
CA SER A 145 -0.20 12.91 12.64
C SER A 145 0.49 13.23 13.97
N ILE A 146 0.17 12.48 15.02
CA ILE A 146 0.77 12.69 16.34
C ILE A 146 2.29 12.58 16.29
N ARG A 147 2.82 11.66 15.47
CA ARG A 147 4.25 11.33 15.44
C ARG A 147 4.98 11.79 14.19
N PHE A 148 4.26 11.99 13.10
CA PHE A 148 4.88 12.15 11.78
C PHE A 148 4.22 13.25 10.98
N LYS A 149 5.00 13.81 10.04
CA LYS A 149 4.49 14.68 9.01
C LYS A 149 4.42 13.90 7.70
N GLU A 150 3.30 13.99 7.02
CA GLU A 150 3.06 13.26 5.78
C GLU A 150 2.73 14.20 4.63
N LEU A 151 3.19 13.86 3.43
CA LEU A 151 2.74 14.50 2.20
C LEU A 151 1.46 13.82 1.73
N ILE A 152 0.51 14.62 1.28
CA ILE A 152 -0.68 14.11 0.60
C ILE A 152 -0.40 14.20 -0.90
N MET A 153 -0.53 13.08 -1.59
CA MET A 153 -0.28 13.01 -3.02
C MET A 153 -1.50 12.46 -3.75
N GLU A 154 -1.71 12.91 -4.97
CA GLU A 154 -2.79 12.41 -5.80
C GLU A 154 -2.35 12.18 -7.24
N LYS A 155 -3.02 11.25 -7.90
CA LYS A 155 -2.91 11.01 -9.34
C LYS A 155 -4.30 11.07 -9.96
N ARG A 156 -4.49 11.93 -10.97
CA ARG A 156 -5.72 11.95 -11.75
C ARG A 156 -5.71 10.82 -12.76
N LEU A 157 -6.85 10.17 -12.90
CA LEU A 157 -7.06 9.10 -13.89
C LEU A 157 -7.75 9.67 -15.10
N ILE A 158 -7.23 9.32 -16.24
CA ILE A 158 -7.78 9.78 -17.53
C ILE A 158 -8.74 8.72 -18.06
#